data_1cc991630e3d1fa420b62d24e5d698ec
#
_entry.id   1cc991630e3d1fa420b62d24e5d698ec
#
_cell.length_a   1.000
_cell.length_b   1.000
_cell.length_c   1.000
_cell.angle_alpha   90.00
_cell.angle_beta   90.00
_cell.angle_gamma   90.00
#
_symmetry.space_group_name_H-M   'P 1'
#
loop_
_entity.id
_entity.type
_entity.pdbx_description
1 polymer ?
#
loop_
_entity_poly.entity_id
_entity_poly.type
_entity_poly.pdbx_seq_one_letter_code
_entity_poly.pdbx_strand_id
1 'polypeptide(L)'
;MSRQIKNIIAITFFLICIGLINVAGQNIEIEIRGMNAFTFILIIAVLLQVIFFIPSFLLKTEKYYDLVGSLTYITTISLAYFSVENKTMIDSIIYSYVMVWALRLGIYLFRRVRNDGKDVRFEKAKRHFFWFLQYWMGQALWVSLTACAAIIAILSPEEDTLPVLAMVGMALWLSGFAIESISDYQKRVFRKENNPSKSFIHTGLWARSRHPNYFGEITLWTGIAVIALNTLNGIEYVTLISPVFVYILLTRMSGVNLLERIADERYGHLEEYQRYKRNTPVLVPKLSKDKI
;
A
#
# COMPACT_ATOMS: atom_id res chain seq x y z
N MET A 1 -8.17 -21.00 21.74
CA MET A 1 -8.81 -20.76 20.43
C MET A 1 -7.88 -21.28 19.34
N SER A 2 -8.38 -22.18 18.49
CA SER A 2 -7.58 -22.78 17.42
C SER A 2 -7.09 -21.71 16.41
N ARG A 3 -5.97 -21.97 15.71
CA ARG A 3 -5.46 -21.05 14.68
C ARG A 3 -6.47 -20.80 13.56
N GLN A 4 -7.24 -21.83 13.18
CA GLN A 4 -8.28 -21.68 12.16
C GLN A 4 -9.35 -20.66 12.56
N ILE A 5 -9.84 -20.72 13.79
CA ILE A 5 -10.84 -19.77 14.31
C ILE A 5 -10.28 -18.35 14.29
N LYS A 6 -9.01 -18.14 14.71
CA LYS A 6 -8.36 -16.82 14.65
C LYS A 6 -8.32 -16.26 13.22
N ASN A 7 -7.97 -17.11 12.23
CA ASN A 7 -7.90 -16.70 10.83
C ASN A 7 -9.29 -16.35 10.27
N ILE A 8 -10.32 -17.14 10.61
CA ILE A 8 -11.70 -16.86 10.19
C ILE A 8 -12.17 -15.53 10.79
N ILE A 9 -11.94 -15.30 12.08
CA ILE A 9 -12.28 -14.03 12.73
C ILE A 9 -11.59 -12.85 12.03
N ALA A 10 -10.30 -12.99 11.68
CA ALA A 10 -9.57 -11.94 10.97
C ALA A 10 -10.16 -11.69 9.57
N ILE A 11 -10.50 -12.74 8.82
CA ILE A 11 -11.15 -12.62 7.50
C ILE A 11 -12.49 -11.90 7.65
N THR A 12 -13.33 -12.32 8.59
CA THR A 12 -14.64 -11.69 8.85
C THR A 12 -14.46 -10.21 9.22
N PHE A 13 -13.50 -9.90 10.08
CA PHE A 13 -13.17 -8.52 10.45
C PHE A 13 -12.75 -7.68 9.23
N PHE A 14 -11.92 -8.21 8.33
CA PHE A 14 -11.52 -7.51 7.11
C PHE A 14 -12.71 -7.21 6.20
N LEU A 15 -13.61 -8.19 6.01
CA LEU A 15 -14.81 -7.98 5.20
C LEU A 15 -15.78 -6.98 5.85
N ILE A 16 -15.92 -6.97 7.18
CA ILE A 16 -16.69 -5.96 7.90
C ILE A 16 -16.09 -4.57 7.67
N CYS A 17 -14.77 -4.41 7.77
CA CYS A 17 -14.12 -3.12 7.52
C CYS A 17 -14.35 -2.62 6.08
N ILE A 18 -14.29 -3.52 5.08
CA ILE A 18 -14.62 -3.19 3.69
C ILE A 18 -16.10 -2.80 3.56
N GLY A 19 -17.01 -3.51 4.25
CA GLY A 19 -18.43 -3.14 4.29
C GLY A 19 -18.68 -1.80 4.97
N LEU A 20 -17.94 -1.47 6.03
CA LEU A 20 -18.06 -0.18 6.72
C LEU A 20 -17.59 0.99 5.86
N ILE A 21 -16.46 0.87 5.15
CA ILE A 21 -16.00 1.94 4.27
C ILE A 21 -16.95 2.16 3.08
N ASN A 22 -17.73 1.16 2.70
CA ASN A 22 -18.74 1.29 1.64
C ASN A 22 -19.78 2.37 1.94
N VAL A 23 -20.01 2.70 3.20
CA VAL A 23 -20.92 3.80 3.60
C VAL A 23 -20.45 5.14 3.04
N ALA A 24 -19.15 5.33 2.81
CA ALA A 24 -18.63 6.55 2.19
C ALA A 24 -19.18 6.79 0.78
N GLY A 25 -19.50 5.73 0.05
CA GLY A 25 -20.02 5.83 -1.33
C GLY A 25 -21.54 5.89 -1.43
N GLN A 26 -22.29 5.97 -0.32
CA GLN A 26 -23.75 5.89 -0.36
C GLN A 26 -24.43 7.01 -1.17
N ASN A 27 -23.77 8.17 -1.29
CA ASN A 27 -24.28 9.32 -2.02
C ASN A 27 -23.75 9.38 -3.48
N ILE A 28 -22.94 8.43 -3.90
CA ILE A 28 -22.44 8.36 -5.29
C ILE A 28 -23.58 7.92 -6.20
N GLU A 29 -23.94 8.77 -7.15
CA GLU A 29 -25.03 8.51 -8.12
C GLU A 29 -24.57 7.67 -9.31
N ILE A 30 -23.27 7.59 -9.55
CA ILE A 30 -22.69 6.83 -10.66
C ILE A 30 -22.91 5.34 -10.42
N GLU A 31 -23.44 4.66 -11.44
CA GLU A 31 -23.71 3.23 -11.41
C GLU A 31 -22.85 2.47 -12.42
N ILE A 32 -22.43 1.27 -12.04
CA ILE A 32 -21.81 0.28 -12.92
C ILE A 32 -22.71 -0.95 -12.91
N ARG A 33 -23.30 -1.30 -14.06
CA ARG A 33 -24.22 -2.44 -14.22
C ARG A 33 -25.41 -2.41 -13.25
N GLY A 34 -25.97 -1.23 -12.97
CA GLY A 34 -27.12 -1.06 -12.09
C GLY A 34 -26.78 -1.18 -10.60
N MET A 35 -25.51 -1.05 -10.23
CA MET A 35 -25.03 -1.02 -8.85
C MET A 35 -24.23 0.26 -8.62
N ASN A 36 -24.35 0.87 -7.44
CA ASN A 36 -23.49 1.97 -7.03
C ASN A 36 -22.02 1.68 -7.33
N ALA A 37 -21.34 2.61 -8.03
CA ALA A 37 -20.00 2.39 -8.57
C ALA A 37 -18.97 2.06 -7.48
N PHE A 38 -19.03 2.74 -6.33
CA PHE A 38 -18.08 2.47 -5.24
C PHE A 38 -18.27 1.07 -4.67
N THR A 39 -19.53 0.65 -4.44
CA THR A 39 -19.86 -0.71 -3.99
C THR A 39 -19.36 -1.76 -5.00
N PHE A 40 -19.61 -1.54 -6.29
CA PHE A 40 -19.13 -2.43 -7.33
C PHE A 40 -17.60 -2.58 -7.32
N ILE A 41 -16.87 -1.47 -7.19
CA ILE A 41 -15.41 -1.45 -7.15
C ILE A 41 -14.87 -2.22 -5.93
N LEU A 42 -15.46 -2.06 -4.75
CA LEU A 42 -15.07 -2.81 -3.56
C LEU A 42 -15.31 -4.32 -3.71
N ILE A 43 -16.43 -4.72 -4.33
CA ILE A 43 -16.71 -6.12 -4.65
C ILE A 43 -15.66 -6.67 -5.63
N ILE A 44 -15.29 -5.93 -6.67
CA ILE A 44 -14.24 -6.34 -7.61
C ILE A 44 -12.90 -6.49 -6.91
N ALA A 45 -12.55 -5.59 -5.98
CA ALA A 45 -11.33 -5.72 -5.20
C ALA A 45 -11.28 -7.05 -4.43
N VAL A 46 -12.38 -7.44 -3.78
CA VAL A 46 -12.49 -8.73 -3.06
C VAL A 46 -12.47 -9.91 -4.03
N LEU A 47 -13.24 -9.84 -5.10
CA LEU A 47 -13.34 -10.93 -6.09
C LEU A 47 -12.00 -11.24 -6.75
N LEU A 48 -11.21 -10.23 -7.12
CA LEU A 48 -9.88 -10.45 -7.68
C LEU A 48 -9.00 -11.22 -6.71
N GLN A 49 -9.03 -10.90 -5.42
CA GLN A 49 -8.24 -11.63 -4.44
C GLN A 49 -8.70 -13.09 -4.31
N VAL A 50 -10.00 -13.35 -4.32
CA VAL A 50 -10.54 -14.73 -4.25
C VAL A 50 -10.19 -15.53 -5.51
N ILE A 51 -10.35 -14.94 -6.70
CA ILE A 51 -10.06 -15.59 -7.98
C ILE A 51 -8.60 -16.03 -8.05
N PHE A 52 -7.66 -15.16 -7.67
CA PHE A 52 -6.24 -15.50 -7.72
C PHE A 52 -5.76 -16.32 -6.51
N PHE A 53 -6.46 -16.25 -5.38
CA PHE A 53 -6.19 -17.11 -4.23
C PHE A 53 -6.37 -18.59 -4.59
N ILE A 54 -7.44 -18.96 -5.30
CA ILE A 54 -7.75 -20.36 -5.61
C ILE A 54 -6.56 -21.08 -6.29
N PRO A 55 -6.07 -20.64 -7.46
CA PRO A 55 -4.92 -21.28 -8.10
C PRO A 55 -3.64 -21.17 -7.25
N SER A 56 -3.45 -20.08 -6.54
CA SER A 56 -2.27 -19.90 -5.67
C SER A 56 -2.26 -20.90 -4.52
N PHE A 57 -3.40 -21.20 -3.92
CA PHE A 57 -3.53 -22.21 -2.88
C PHE A 57 -3.34 -23.62 -3.42
N LEU A 58 -3.95 -23.96 -4.56
CA LEU A 58 -3.83 -25.28 -5.20
C LEU A 58 -2.37 -25.56 -5.59
N LEU A 59 -1.68 -24.58 -6.16
CA LEU A 59 -0.28 -24.69 -6.58
C LEU A 59 0.72 -24.41 -5.45
N LYS A 60 0.25 -24.09 -4.23
CA LYS A 60 1.06 -23.75 -3.05
C LYS A 60 2.10 -22.67 -3.34
N THR A 61 1.70 -21.62 -4.07
CA THR A 61 2.59 -20.54 -4.51
C THR A 61 2.10 -19.16 -4.07
N GLU A 62 3.02 -18.29 -3.71
CA GLU A 62 2.80 -16.88 -3.36
C GLU A 62 3.35 -15.92 -4.42
N LYS A 63 3.93 -16.44 -5.49
CA LYS A 63 4.70 -15.64 -6.47
C LYS A 63 3.94 -14.48 -7.09
N TYR A 64 2.63 -14.59 -7.19
CA TYR A 64 1.76 -13.60 -7.83
C TYR A 64 1.04 -12.70 -6.83
N TYR A 65 1.21 -12.91 -5.52
CA TYR A 65 0.48 -12.18 -4.49
C TYR A 65 0.65 -10.65 -4.62
N ASP A 66 1.88 -10.18 -4.63
CA ASP A 66 2.18 -8.75 -4.74
C ASP A 66 1.74 -8.18 -6.13
N LEU A 67 1.86 -8.98 -7.20
CA LEU A 67 1.40 -8.58 -8.55
C LEU A 67 -0.11 -8.42 -8.60
N VAL A 68 -0.86 -9.33 -7.99
CA VAL A 68 -2.33 -9.25 -7.92
C VAL A 68 -2.77 -8.05 -7.08
N GLY A 69 -2.06 -7.71 -6.02
CA GLY A 69 -2.29 -6.48 -5.27
C GLY A 69 -2.21 -5.24 -6.17
N SER A 70 -1.13 -5.14 -6.94
CA SER A 70 -0.96 -4.07 -7.93
C SER A 70 -2.05 -4.06 -9.00
N LEU A 71 -2.39 -5.23 -9.54
CA LEU A 71 -3.49 -5.39 -10.50
C LEU A 71 -4.82 -4.91 -9.92
N THR A 72 -5.05 -5.18 -8.63
CA THR A 72 -6.28 -4.75 -7.95
C THR A 72 -6.35 -3.23 -7.86
N TYR A 73 -5.23 -2.54 -7.50
CA TYR A 73 -5.17 -1.07 -7.56
C TYR A 73 -5.46 -0.54 -8.96
N ILE A 74 -4.80 -1.09 -9.98
CA ILE A 74 -4.99 -0.69 -11.38
C ILE A 74 -6.44 -0.87 -11.80
N THR A 75 -7.05 -2.01 -11.48
CA THR A 75 -8.43 -2.30 -11.85
C THR A 75 -9.41 -1.37 -11.14
N THR A 76 -9.28 -1.19 -9.82
CA THR A 76 -10.21 -0.37 -9.03
C THR A 76 -10.16 1.10 -9.42
N ILE A 77 -8.97 1.67 -9.61
CA ILE A 77 -8.85 3.07 -10.01
C ILE A 77 -9.29 3.29 -11.47
N SER A 78 -9.05 2.32 -12.36
CA SER A 78 -9.52 2.39 -13.74
C SER A 78 -11.04 2.30 -13.83
N LEU A 79 -11.66 1.42 -13.04
CA LEU A 79 -13.13 1.35 -12.97
C LEU A 79 -13.72 2.69 -12.53
N ALA A 80 -13.17 3.32 -11.49
CA ALA A 80 -13.61 4.63 -11.05
C ALA A 80 -13.47 5.66 -12.17
N TYR A 81 -12.28 5.79 -12.75
CA TYR A 81 -11.98 6.80 -13.76
C TYR A 81 -12.80 6.67 -15.04
N PHE A 82 -12.99 5.44 -15.54
CA PHE A 82 -13.74 5.22 -16.76
C PHE A 82 -15.27 5.20 -16.56
N SER A 83 -15.76 5.17 -15.32
CA SER A 83 -17.19 5.30 -15.02
C SER A 83 -17.70 6.73 -15.03
N VAL A 84 -16.81 7.71 -14.93
CA VAL A 84 -17.16 9.14 -14.99
C VAL A 84 -17.17 9.60 -16.44
N GLU A 85 -18.25 10.26 -16.87
CA GLU A 85 -18.36 10.78 -18.24
C GLU A 85 -17.51 12.05 -18.41
N ASN A 86 -17.74 13.06 -17.56
CA ASN A 86 -17.06 14.35 -17.56
C ASN A 86 -15.89 14.35 -16.59
N LYS A 87 -14.71 14.04 -17.08
CA LYS A 87 -13.50 13.95 -16.27
C LYS A 87 -12.88 15.31 -16.02
N THR A 88 -12.60 15.60 -14.77
CA THR A 88 -11.87 16.80 -14.37
C THR A 88 -10.35 16.60 -14.48
N MET A 89 -9.60 17.71 -14.37
CA MET A 89 -8.15 17.65 -14.26
C MET A 89 -7.72 16.88 -13.00
N ILE A 90 -8.42 17.05 -11.89
CA ILE A 90 -8.13 16.35 -10.62
C ILE A 90 -8.30 14.84 -10.78
N ASP A 91 -9.38 14.37 -11.42
CA ASP A 91 -9.59 12.94 -11.69
C ASP A 91 -8.43 12.34 -12.47
N SER A 92 -7.99 13.04 -13.51
CA SER A 92 -6.87 12.61 -14.37
C SER A 92 -5.54 12.58 -13.62
N ILE A 93 -5.30 13.50 -12.69
CA ILE A 93 -4.13 13.56 -11.82
C ILE A 93 -4.15 12.38 -10.84
N ILE A 94 -5.25 12.18 -10.10
CA ILE A 94 -5.39 11.08 -9.14
C ILE A 94 -5.23 9.74 -9.84
N TYR A 95 -5.92 9.53 -10.97
CA TYR A 95 -5.80 8.31 -11.77
C TYR A 95 -4.35 8.05 -12.18
N SER A 96 -3.69 9.05 -12.77
CA SER A 96 -2.31 8.92 -13.24
C SER A 96 -1.33 8.62 -12.09
N TYR A 97 -1.50 9.25 -10.95
CA TYR A 97 -0.66 9.07 -9.78
C TYR A 97 -0.78 7.65 -9.22
N VAL A 98 -2.01 7.17 -9.01
CA VAL A 98 -2.23 5.80 -8.52
C VAL A 98 -1.73 4.77 -9.53
N MET A 99 -1.97 4.98 -10.84
CA MET A 99 -1.49 4.09 -11.91
C MET A 99 0.03 4.00 -11.94
N VAL A 100 0.74 5.13 -11.94
CA VAL A 100 2.22 5.16 -11.96
C VAL A 100 2.79 4.47 -10.73
N TRP A 101 2.25 4.74 -9.54
CA TRP A 101 2.68 4.09 -8.31
C TRP A 101 2.41 2.59 -8.33
N ALA A 102 1.21 2.15 -8.69
CA ALA A 102 0.83 0.73 -8.72
C ALA A 102 1.67 -0.07 -9.73
N LEU A 103 1.88 0.47 -10.93
CA LEU A 103 2.72 -0.16 -11.95
C LEU A 103 4.18 -0.28 -11.47
N ARG A 104 4.76 0.79 -10.91
CA ARG A 104 6.13 0.77 -10.39
C ARG A 104 6.28 -0.26 -9.27
N LEU A 105 5.37 -0.22 -8.28
CA LEU A 105 5.44 -1.10 -7.12
C LEU A 105 5.26 -2.56 -7.53
N GLY A 106 4.27 -2.85 -8.36
CA GLY A 106 4.02 -4.21 -8.85
C GLY A 106 5.20 -4.80 -9.61
N ILE A 107 5.81 -4.04 -10.52
CA ILE A 107 7.01 -4.47 -11.26
C ILE A 107 8.18 -4.70 -10.29
N TYR A 108 8.38 -3.80 -9.33
CA TYR A 108 9.46 -3.91 -8.35
C TYR A 108 9.30 -5.15 -7.47
N LEU A 109 8.12 -5.38 -6.90
CA LEU A 109 7.83 -6.49 -6.01
C LEU A 109 7.86 -7.84 -6.75
N PHE A 110 7.30 -7.89 -7.96
CA PHE A 110 7.34 -9.09 -8.80
C PHE A 110 8.78 -9.51 -9.14
N ARG A 111 9.61 -8.54 -9.56
CA ARG A 111 11.03 -8.79 -9.82
C ARG A 111 11.78 -9.24 -8.56
N ARG A 112 11.45 -8.65 -7.40
CA ARG A 112 12.04 -9.04 -6.11
C ARG A 112 11.73 -10.50 -5.79
N VAL A 113 10.45 -10.91 -5.80
CA VAL A 113 10.04 -12.28 -5.49
C VAL A 113 10.64 -13.28 -6.48
N ARG A 114 10.74 -12.93 -7.76
CA ARG A 114 11.37 -13.76 -8.78
C ARG A 114 12.87 -13.98 -8.52
N ASN A 115 13.58 -12.97 -8.03
CA ASN A 115 15.00 -13.03 -7.71
C ASN A 115 15.26 -13.74 -6.38
N ASP A 116 14.46 -13.47 -5.35
CA ASP A 116 14.61 -14.04 -4.00
C ASP A 116 14.05 -15.48 -3.92
N GLY A 117 13.30 -15.92 -4.93
CA GLY A 117 12.76 -17.28 -5.10
C GLY A 117 11.55 -17.62 -4.25
N LYS A 118 11.40 -17.02 -3.06
CA LYS A 118 10.28 -17.23 -2.13
C LYS A 118 10.12 -16.06 -1.17
N ASP A 119 8.88 -15.88 -0.66
CA ASP A 119 8.62 -14.95 0.43
C ASP A 119 8.36 -15.74 1.74
N VAL A 120 9.22 -15.53 2.72
CA VAL A 120 9.19 -16.24 4.01
C VAL A 120 7.87 -16.07 4.77
N ARG A 121 7.14 -14.97 4.53
CA ARG A 121 5.84 -14.70 5.15
C ARG A 121 4.82 -15.79 4.85
N PHE A 122 4.88 -16.37 3.65
CA PHE A 122 3.89 -17.31 3.14
C PHE A 122 4.32 -18.79 3.25
N GLU A 123 5.56 -19.10 3.60
CA GLU A 123 6.09 -20.45 3.53
C GLU A 123 5.26 -21.48 4.32
N LYS A 124 4.78 -21.09 5.50
CA LYS A 124 3.88 -21.91 6.31
C LYS A 124 2.40 -21.70 5.95
N ALA A 125 2.01 -20.45 5.64
CA ALA A 125 0.62 -20.08 5.43
C ALA A 125 0.01 -20.76 4.20
N LYS A 126 0.72 -20.86 3.07
CA LYS A 126 0.24 -21.44 1.81
C LYS A 126 -0.12 -22.94 1.88
N ARG A 127 0.19 -23.61 3.00
CA ARG A 127 -0.21 -24.99 3.26
C ARG A 127 -1.55 -25.10 4.00
N HIS A 128 -2.10 -23.99 4.50
CA HIS A 128 -3.31 -23.94 5.32
C HIS A 128 -4.33 -22.98 4.71
N PHE A 129 -5.48 -23.47 4.31
CA PHE A 129 -6.50 -22.73 3.57
C PHE A 129 -6.84 -21.38 4.22
N PHE A 130 -7.40 -21.36 5.42
CA PHE A 130 -7.82 -20.12 6.08
C PHE A 130 -6.64 -19.20 6.44
N TRP A 131 -5.45 -19.73 6.72
CA TRP A 131 -4.30 -18.89 6.99
C TRP A 131 -3.81 -18.19 5.74
N PHE A 132 -3.79 -18.87 4.60
CA PHE A 132 -3.40 -18.25 3.34
C PHE A 132 -4.49 -17.32 2.81
N LEU A 133 -5.77 -17.69 2.90
CA LEU A 133 -6.89 -16.83 2.55
C LEU A 133 -6.91 -15.52 3.36
N GLN A 134 -6.52 -15.55 4.63
CA GLN A 134 -6.41 -14.35 5.45
C GLN A 134 -5.46 -13.30 4.85
N TYR A 135 -4.34 -13.71 4.25
CA TYR A 135 -3.44 -12.77 3.58
C TYR A 135 -4.11 -12.12 2.36
N TRP A 136 -4.80 -12.92 1.54
CA TRP A 136 -5.51 -12.41 0.37
C TRP A 136 -6.65 -11.46 0.75
N MET A 137 -7.43 -11.80 1.75
CA MET A 137 -8.47 -10.89 2.25
C MET A 137 -7.88 -9.65 2.93
N GLY A 138 -6.73 -9.78 3.59
CA GLY A 138 -5.96 -8.65 4.09
C GLY A 138 -5.49 -7.72 2.97
N GLN A 139 -5.13 -8.26 1.80
CA GLN A 139 -4.78 -7.46 0.63
C GLN A 139 -6.01 -6.77 0.02
N ALA A 140 -7.18 -7.43 -0.01
CA ALA A 140 -8.44 -6.78 -0.41
C ALA A 140 -8.73 -5.56 0.49
N LEU A 141 -8.61 -5.74 1.81
CA LEU A 141 -8.77 -4.64 2.79
C LEU A 141 -7.75 -3.53 2.54
N TRP A 142 -6.49 -3.91 2.32
CA TRP A 142 -5.43 -2.95 2.05
C TRP A 142 -5.78 -2.06 0.84
N VAL A 143 -6.08 -2.66 -0.30
CA VAL A 143 -6.44 -1.89 -1.51
C VAL A 143 -7.67 -1.03 -1.25
N SER A 144 -8.73 -1.60 -0.66
CA SER A 144 -9.99 -0.90 -0.40
C SER A 144 -9.81 0.34 0.49
N LEU A 145 -9.09 0.22 1.61
CA LEU A 145 -8.89 1.33 2.54
C LEU A 145 -7.84 2.34 2.05
N THR A 146 -6.81 1.90 1.34
CA THR A 146 -5.77 2.80 0.84
C THR A 146 -6.29 3.64 -0.33
N ALA A 147 -7.03 3.02 -1.27
CA ALA A 147 -7.51 3.72 -2.46
C ALA A 147 -8.86 4.42 -2.28
N CYS A 148 -9.56 4.26 -1.14
CA CYS A 148 -10.93 4.78 -0.98
C CYS A 148 -11.05 6.29 -1.22
N ALA A 149 -10.11 7.11 -0.71
CA ALA A 149 -10.12 8.55 -0.93
C ALA A 149 -9.92 8.90 -2.43
N ALA A 150 -9.02 8.19 -3.11
CA ALA A 150 -8.80 8.37 -4.55
C ALA A 150 -10.04 7.99 -5.38
N ILE A 151 -10.65 6.85 -5.04
CA ILE A 151 -11.82 6.34 -5.76
C ILE A 151 -13.04 7.26 -5.55
N ILE A 152 -13.34 7.64 -4.31
CA ILE A 152 -14.46 8.54 -4.01
C ILE A 152 -14.23 9.90 -4.67
N ALA A 153 -13.02 10.47 -4.59
CA ALA A 153 -12.71 11.75 -5.23
C ALA A 153 -13.00 11.74 -6.73
N ILE A 154 -12.67 10.66 -7.44
CA ILE A 154 -12.98 10.51 -8.87
C ILE A 154 -14.50 10.34 -9.12
N LEU A 155 -15.20 9.62 -8.24
CA LEU A 155 -16.64 9.36 -8.39
C LEU A 155 -17.54 10.52 -7.93
N SER A 156 -16.98 11.54 -7.24
CA SER A 156 -17.69 12.73 -6.76
C SER A 156 -17.34 13.92 -7.65
N PRO A 157 -18.09 14.14 -8.74
CA PRO A 157 -17.76 15.16 -9.73
C PRO A 157 -17.87 16.57 -9.13
N GLU A 158 -16.88 17.42 -9.42
CA GLU A 158 -16.82 18.83 -9.05
C GLU A 158 -16.50 19.70 -10.28
N GLU A 159 -16.44 21.02 -10.03
CA GLU A 159 -15.99 21.96 -11.04
C GLU A 159 -14.52 21.67 -11.44
N ASP A 160 -14.21 21.81 -12.74
CA ASP A 160 -12.86 21.59 -13.28
C ASP A 160 -11.93 22.74 -12.88
N THR A 161 -11.59 22.80 -11.61
CA THR A 161 -10.68 23.78 -11.01
C THR A 161 -9.48 23.07 -10.39
N LEU A 162 -8.34 23.77 -10.25
CA LEU A 162 -7.18 23.27 -9.54
C LEU A 162 -6.89 24.13 -8.31
N PRO A 163 -7.50 23.80 -7.16
CA PRO A 163 -7.32 24.58 -5.94
C PRO A 163 -5.90 24.43 -5.38
N VAL A 164 -5.46 25.46 -4.61
CA VAL A 164 -4.13 25.48 -3.98
C VAL A 164 -3.86 24.21 -3.13
N LEU A 165 -4.88 23.72 -2.44
CA LEU A 165 -4.77 22.52 -1.62
C LEU A 165 -4.44 21.28 -2.48
N ALA A 166 -5.03 21.15 -3.66
CA ALA A 166 -4.67 20.07 -4.61
C ALA A 166 -3.21 20.17 -5.05
N MET A 167 -2.70 21.38 -5.31
CA MET A 167 -1.27 21.59 -5.64
C MET A 167 -0.35 21.17 -4.50
N VAL A 168 -0.72 21.43 -3.24
CA VAL A 168 0.00 20.93 -2.06
C VAL A 168 0.00 19.40 -2.02
N GLY A 169 -1.16 18.77 -2.23
CA GLY A 169 -1.27 17.31 -2.31
C GLY A 169 -0.42 16.71 -3.44
N MET A 170 -0.37 17.35 -4.60
CA MET A 170 0.51 16.94 -5.72
C MET A 170 2.00 17.01 -5.33
N ALA A 171 2.43 18.08 -4.67
CA ALA A 171 3.80 18.22 -4.19
C ALA A 171 4.16 17.15 -3.14
N LEU A 172 3.24 16.83 -2.23
CA LEU A 172 3.40 15.72 -1.27
C LEU A 172 3.50 14.39 -2.00
N TRP A 173 2.64 14.13 -2.98
CA TRP A 173 2.68 12.88 -3.73
C TRP A 173 4.00 12.72 -4.48
N LEU A 174 4.44 13.74 -5.22
CA LEU A 174 5.70 13.71 -5.99
C LEU A 174 6.92 13.49 -5.07
N SER A 175 6.97 14.19 -3.93
CA SER A 175 8.06 14.02 -2.97
C SER A 175 8.05 12.64 -2.32
N GLY A 176 6.89 12.13 -1.92
CA GLY A 176 6.72 10.78 -1.37
C GLY A 176 7.11 9.70 -2.36
N PHE A 177 6.65 9.80 -3.60
CA PHE A 177 7.00 8.88 -4.68
C PHE A 177 8.49 8.87 -5.01
N ALA A 178 9.13 10.05 -5.01
CA ALA A 178 10.58 10.17 -5.21
C ALA A 178 11.36 9.50 -4.07
N ILE A 179 10.98 9.78 -2.80
CA ILE A 179 11.62 9.18 -1.63
C ILE A 179 11.48 7.66 -1.66
N GLU A 180 10.29 7.13 -1.90
CA GLU A 180 10.03 5.69 -1.96
C GLU A 180 10.86 5.05 -3.09
N SER A 181 10.80 5.61 -4.30
CA SER A 181 11.47 5.06 -5.48
C SER A 181 12.99 5.07 -5.35
N ILE A 182 13.57 6.15 -4.83
CA ILE A 182 15.02 6.27 -4.60
C ILE A 182 15.46 5.30 -3.50
N SER A 183 14.68 5.16 -2.42
CA SER A 183 14.99 4.24 -1.32
C SER A 183 15.00 2.77 -1.78
N ASP A 184 13.99 2.38 -2.56
CA ASP A 184 13.90 1.03 -3.13
C ASP A 184 15.05 0.77 -4.12
N TYR A 185 15.42 1.77 -4.93
CA TYR A 185 16.56 1.69 -5.82
C TYR A 185 17.88 1.49 -5.05
N GLN A 186 18.14 2.32 -4.03
CA GLN A 186 19.33 2.22 -3.19
C GLN A 186 19.42 0.85 -2.52
N LYS A 187 18.32 0.34 -1.97
CA LYS A 187 18.26 -1.00 -1.35
C LYS A 187 18.54 -2.12 -2.36
N ARG A 188 18.02 -1.99 -3.58
CA ARG A 188 18.27 -2.95 -4.66
C ARG A 188 19.74 -2.98 -5.09
N VAL A 189 20.36 -1.80 -5.29
CA VAL A 189 21.79 -1.70 -5.64
C VAL A 189 22.64 -2.28 -4.52
N PHE A 190 22.40 -1.87 -3.28
CA PHE A 190 23.12 -2.40 -2.11
C PHE A 190 23.07 -3.93 -2.03
N ARG A 191 21.91 -4.55 -2.26
CA ARG A 191 21.76 -6.00 -2.23
C ARG A 191 22.49 -6.73 -3.36
N LYS A 192 22.75 -6.07 -4.49
CA LYS A 192 23.52 -6.64 -5.59
C LYS A 192 25.02 -6.61 -5.32
N GLU A 193 25.49 -5.56 -4.67
CA GLU A 193 26.91 -5.31 -4.44
C GLU A 193 27.42 -5.92 -3.13
N ASN A 194 26.51 -6.20 -2.19
CA ASN A 194 26.84 -6.66 -0.87
C ASN A 194 26.13 -7.95 -0.50
N ASN A 195 26.73 -8.73 0.41
CA ASN A 195 26.08 -9.92 0.96
C ASN A 195 25.06 -9.50 2.05
N PRO A 196 23.73 -9.66 1.81
CA PRO A 196 22.70 -9.26 2.78
C PRO A 196 22.72 -10.07 4.09
N SER A 197 23.52 -11.14 4.17
CA SER A 197 23.70 -11.90 5.42
C SER A 197 24.78 -11.31 6.33
N LYS A 198 25.64 -10.43 5.79
CA LYS A 198 26.79 -9.88 6.51
C LYS A 198 26.75 -8.36 6.67
N SER A 199 25.98 -7.66 5.83
CA SER A 199 25.94 -6.21 5.80
C SER A 199 24.53 -5.67 5.66
N PHE A 200 24.29 -4.49 6.22
CA PHE A 200 23.02 -3.77 6.19
C PHE A 200 23.19 -2.41 5.52
N ILE A 201 22.14 -1.91 4.88
CA ILE A 201 22.18 -0.59 4.23
C ILE A 201 22.06 0.52 5.28
N HIS A 202 22.99 1.48 5.23
CA HIS A 202 23.05 2.65 6.11
C HIS A 202 23.50 3.93 5.38
N THR A 203 23.42 3.94 4.05
CA THR A 203 23.87 5.06 3.19
C THR A 203 22.68 5.71 2.47
N GLY A 204 22.88 6.89 1.90
CA GLY A 204 21.84 7.60 1.16
C GLY A 204 20.65 8.00 2.04
N LEU A 205 19.43 7.67 1.61
CA LEU A 205 18.21 7.91 2.40
C LEU A 205 18.14 7.02 3.63
N TRP A 206 18.75 5.82 3.60
CA TRP A 206 18.82 4.89 4.72
C TRP A 206 19.73 5.38 5.85
N ALA A 207 20.61 6.35 5.60
CA ALA A 207 21.34 7.06 6.67
C ALA A 207 20.46 8.06 7.46
N ARG A 208 19.31 8.44 6.89
CA ARG A 208 18.41 9.44 7.48
C ARG A 208 17.16 8.85 8.12
N SER A 209 16.73 7.67 7.66
CA SER A 209 15.61 6.89 8.18
C SER A 209 15.92 5.41 8.01
N ARG A 210 15.45 4.57 8.93
CA ARG A 210 15.57 3.10 8.81
C ARG A 210 14.56 2.50 7.85
N HIS A 211 13.47 3.23 7.57
CA HIS A 211 12.42 2.83 6.63
C HIS A 211 11.99 4.01 5.74
N PRO A 212 12.92 4.60 4.94
CA PRO A 212 12.62 5.79 4.16
C PRO A 212 11.60 5.53 3.04
N ASN A 213 11.54 4.32 2.50
CA ASN A 213 10.53 3.91 1.53
C ASN A 213 9.11 3.93 2.13
N TYR A 214 8.94 3.50 3.39
CA TYR A 214 7.65 3.58 4.07
C TYR A 214 7.23 5.01 4.39
N PHE A 215 8.17 5.85 4.75
CA PHE A 215 7.91 7.29 4.89
C PHE A 215 7.44 7.88 3.55
N GLY A 216 8.08 7.53 2.45
CA GLY A 216 7.67 7.93 1.10
C GLY A 216 6.26 7.48 0.75
N GLU A 217 5.93 6.20 1.01
CA GLU A 217 4.60 5.62 0.75
C GLU A 217 3.50 6.29 1.59
N ILE A 218 3.72 6.54 2.88
CA ILE A 218 2.77 7.27 3.72
C ILE A 218 2.60 8.71 3.20
N THR A 219 3.68 9.38 2.81
CA THR A 219 3.64 10.76 2.31
C THR A 219 2.86 10.85 1.00
N LEU A 220 3.06 9.94 0.05
CA LEU A 220 2.32 9.99 -1.21
C LEU A 220 0.82 9.70 -1.03
N TRP A 221 0.43 8.76 -0.16
CA TRP A 221 -0.98 8.53 0.14
C TRP A 221 -1.62 9.66 0.94
N THR A 222 -0.84 10.35 1.77
CA THR A 222 -1.26 11.64 2.37
C THR A 222 -1.49 12.68 1.28
N GLY A 223 -0.62 12.74 0.26
CA GLY A 223 -0.79 13.60 -0.90
C GLY A 223 -2.09 13.34 -1.65
N ILE A 224 -2.44 12.07 -1.92
CA ILE A 224 -3.74 11.69 -2.51
C ILE A 224 -4.91 12.16 -1.64
N ALA A 225 -4.87 11.92 -0.33
CA ALA A 225 -5.92 12.35 0.58
C ALA A 225 -6.08 13.88 0.61
N VAL A 226 -4.98 14.63 0.53
CA VAL A 226 -5.02 16.11 0.46
C VAL A 226 -5.61 16.59 -0.87
N ILE A 227 -5.31 15.94 -2.01
CA ILE A 227 -5.97 16.25 -3.29
C ILE A 227 -7.47 15.99 -3.18
N ALA A 228 -7.86 14.84 -2.62
CA ALA A 228 -9.25 14.43 -2.46
C ALA A 228 -10.08 15.38 -1.56
N LEU A 229 -9.45 16.10 -0.61
CA LEU A 229 -10.17 17.02 0.29
C LEU A 229 -11.04 18.04 -0.42
N ASN A 230 -10.73 18.39 -1.66
CA ASN A 230 -11.48 19.40 -2.42
C ASN A 230 -12.81 18.84 -2.98
N THR A 231 -12.93 17.51 -3.10
CA THR A 231 -14.10 16.85 -3.72
C THR A 231 -14.99 16.17 -2.70
N LEU A 232 -14.48 15.90 -1.47
CA LEU A 232 -15.21 15.13 -0.46
C LEU A 232 -16.28 15.95 0.24
N ASN A 233 -17.46 15.33 0.41
CA ASN A 233 -18.61 15.93 1.09
C ASN A 233 -19.20 14.99 2.15
N GLY A 234 -19.66 15.54 3.28
CA GLY A 234 -20.40 14.78 4.30
C GLY A 234 -19.68 13.53 4.79
N ILE A 235 -20.29 12.36 4.59
CA ILE A 235 -19.75 11.07 5.05
C ILE A 235 -18.51 10.63 4.26
N GLU A 236 -18.25 11.16 3.08
CA GLU A 236 -17.09 10.84 2.26
C GLU A 236 -15.77 11.16 2.96
N TYR A 237 -15.76 12.12 3.89
CA TYR A 237 -14.57 12.43 4.70
C TYR A 237 -14.04 11.23 5.52
N VAL A 238 -14.84 10.18 5.74
CA VAL A 238 -14.34 8.95 6.37
C VAL A 238 -13.23 8.28 5.56
N THR A 239 -13.18 8.53 4.24
CA THR A 239 -12.13 7.99 3.36
C THR A 239 -10.74 8.57 3.62
N LEU A 240 -10.64 9.70 4.35
CA LEU A 240 -9.37 10.24 4.84
C LEU A 240 -8.68 9.32 5.86
N ILE A 241 -9.32 8.21 6.25
CA ILE A 241 -8.67 7.10 6.96
C ILE A 241 -7.50 6.51 6.14
N SER A 242 -7.46 6.69 4.82
CA SER A 242 -6.48 6.11 3.89
C SER A 242 -5.02 6.28 4.38
N PRO A 243 -4.45 7.50 4.54
CA PRO A 243 -3.07 7.64 5.00
C PRO A 243 -2.84 7.13 6.42
N VAL A 244 -3.85 7.22 7.31
CA VAL A 244 -3.78 6.67 8.66
C VAL A 244 -3.70 5.15 8.61
N PHE A 245 -4.50 4.53 7.76
CA PHE A 245 -4.46 3.08 7.56
C PHE A 245 -3.11 2.62 6.99
N VAL A 246 -2.56 3.30 5.97
CA VAL A 246 -1.22 3.01 5.43
C VAL A 246 -0.16 3.12 6.52
N TYR A 247 -0.20 4.16 7.34
CA TYR A 247 0.70 4.32 8.49
C TYR A 247 0.60 3.13 9.45
N ILE A 248 -0.60 2.75 9.89
CA ILE A 248 -0.81 1.62 10.81
C ILE A 248 -0.35 0.31 10.18
N LEU A 249 -0.69 0.08 8.92
CA LEU A 249 -0.31 -1.12 8.19
C LEU A 249 1.21 -1.30 8.12
N LEU A 250 1.92 -0.25 7.71
CA LEU A 250 3.37 -0.30 7.52
C LEU A 250 4.15 -0.29 8.84
N THR A 251 3.63 0.37 9.88
CA THR A 251 4.37 0.49 11.15
C THR A 251 4.00 -0.55 12.20
N ARG A 252 2.72 -1.02 12.23
CA ARG A 252 2.20 -1.88 13.30
C ARG A 252 1.85 -3.29 12.86
N MET A 253 1.33 -3.47 11.64
CA MET A 253 0.78 -4.76 11.23
C MET A 253 1.77 -5.64 10.47
N SER A 254 2.46 -5.13 9.45
CA SER A 254 3.24 -5.98 8.52
C SER A 254 4.65 -5.50 8.21
N GLY A 255 4.97 -4.24 8.43
CA GLY A 255 6.21 -3.63 7.94
C GLY A 255 7.32 -3.55 8.97
N VAL A 256 7.42 -2.40 9.63
CA VAL A 256 8.54 -2.02 10.52
C VAL A 256 8.85 -3.09 11.56
N ASN A 257 7.83 -3.53 12.34
CA ASN A 257 8.05 -4.45 13.45
C ASN A 257 8.67 -5.78 13.01
N LEU A 258 8.24 -6.30 11.87
CA LEU A 258 8.77 -7.54 11.32
C LEU A 258 10.20 -7.36 10.80
N LEU A 259 10.45 -6.27 10.06
CA LEU A 259 11.74 -5.99 9.45
C LEU A 259 12.79 -5.64 10.50
N GLU A 260 12.44 -4.87 11.54
CA GLU A 260 13.34 -4.57 12.66
C GLU A 260 13.74 -5.85 13.40
N ARG A 261 12.78 -6.74 13.69
CA ARG A 261 13.08 -8.02 14.33
C ARG A 261 14.03 -8.87 13.48
N ILE A 262 13.77 -9.01 12.18
CA ILE A 262 14.65 -9.75 11.27
C ILE A 262 16.05 -9.12 11.20
N ALA A 263 16.13 -7.79 11.21
CA ALA A 263 17.41 -7.09 11.21
C ALA A 263 18.16 -7.26 12.53
N ASP A 264 17.46 -7.20 13.67
CA ASP A 264 18.05 -7.46 14.99
C ASP A 264 18.58 -8.89 15.11
N GLU A 265 17.81 -9.89 14.67
CA GLU A 265 18.26 -11.30 14.65
C GLU A 265 19.50 -11.49 13.77
N ARG A 266 19.61 -10.73 12.67
CA ARG A 266 20.70 -10.90 11.69
C ARG A 266 21.94 -10.07 12.03
N TYR A 267 21.77 -8.84 12.44
CA TYR A 267 22.85 -7.86 12.60
C TYR A 267 23.03 -7.36 14.03
N GLY A 268 22.19 -7.76 14.98
CA GLY A 268 22.20 -7.29 16.36
C GLY A 268 23.52 -7.48 17.10
N HIS A 269 24.35 -8.43 16.65
CA HIS A 269 25.69 -8.68 17.20
C HIS A 269 26.77 -7.71 16.68
N LEU A 270 26.46 -6.88 15.65
CA LEU A 270 27.40 -5.92 15.07
C LEU A 270 27.27 -4.57 15.79
N GLU A 271 28.38 -4.06 16.31
CA GLU A 271 28.43 -2.78 17.00
C GLU A 271 28.03 -1.61 16.09
N GLU A 272 28.43 -1.67 14.82
CA GLU A 272 28.06 -0.70 13.79
C GLU A 272 26.55 -0.64 13.57
N TYR A 273 25.86 -1.80 13.53
CA TYR A 273 24.40 -1.86 13.43
C TYR A 273 23.72 -1.26 14.67
N GLN A 274 24.22 -1.54 15.87
CA GLN A 274 23.68 -0.97 17.09
C GLN A 274 23.84 0.55 17.13
N ARG A 275 24.98 1.08 16.67
CA ARG A 275 25.22 2.52 16.52
C ARG A 275 24.27 3.15 15.51
N TYR A 276 24.12 2.52 14.34
CA TYR A 276 23.16 2.94 13.32
C TYR A 276 21.72 3.00 13.86
N LYS A 277 21.29 1.95 14.58
CA LYS A 277 19.95 1.84 15.15
C LYS A 277 19.66 2.92 16.20
N ARG A 278 20.65 3.26 17.04
CA ARG A 278 20.53 4.36 18.03
C ARG A 278 20.44 5.73 17.38
N ASN A 279 21.19 5.95 16.30
CA ASN A 279 21.37 7.27 15.72
C ASN A 279 20.42 7.57 14.55
N THR A 280 19.70 6.58 14.03
CA THR A 280 18.83 6.74 12.85
C THR A 280 17.37 6.50 13.24
N PRO A 281 16.47 7.49 13.04
CA PRO A 281 15.06 7.36 13.37
C PRO A 281 14.39 6.26 12.54
N VAL A 282 13.30 5.70 13.07
CA VAL A 282 12.59 4.59 12.46
C VAL A 282 11.96 4.98 11.12
N LEU A 283 11.24 6.10 11.07
CA LEU A 283 10.37 6.46 9.94
C LEU A 283 10.70 7.85 9.38
N VAL A 284 10.49 8.91 10.17
CA VAL A 284 10.66 10.29 9.69
C VAL A 284 12.14 10.59 9.48
N PRO A 285 12.57 10.94 8.25
CA PRO A 285 13.99 11.20 7.99
C PRO A 285 14.52 12.42 8.75
N LYS A 286 15.68 12.29 9.39
CA LYS A 286 16.36 13.43 9.96
C LYS A 286 16.99 14.32 8.89
N LEU A 287 17.02 15.63 9.13
CA LEU A 287 17.55 16.60 8.18
C LEU A 287 19.09 16.62 8.16
N SER A 288 19.74 16.45 9.33
CA SER A 288 21.19 16.41 9.42
C SER A 288 21.76 15.01 9.15
N LYS A 289 22.96 14.97 8.57
CA LYS A 289 23.80 13.76 8.52
C LYS A 289 24.68 13.76 9.76
N ASP A 290 24.34 12.95 10.77
CA ASP A 290 25.37 12.60 11.75
C ASP A 290 26.35 11.65 11.06
N LYS A 291 27.64 11.88 11.22
CA LYS A 291 28.66 10.91 10.79
C LYS A 291 28.47 9.64 11.63
N ILE A 292 28.15 8.55 10.97
CA ILE A 292 28.04 7.21 11.56
C ILE A 292 29.43 6.73 11.95
#